data_0062ab1d35ba1a5d170a8f0fef3b1f73
#
_entry.id   0062ab1d35ba1a5d170a8f0fef3b1f73
#
_cell.length_a   1.000
_cell.length_b   1.000
_cell.length_c   1.000
_cell.angle_alpha   90.00
_cell.angle_beta   90.00
_cell.angle_gamma   90.00
#
_symmetry.space_group_name_H-M   'P 1'
#
loop_
_entity.id
_entity.type
_entity.pdbx_description
1 polymer ?
#
loop_
_entity_poly.entity_id
_entity_poly.type
_entity_poly.pdbx_seq_one_letter_code
_entity_poly.pdbx_strand_id
1 'polypeptide(L)'
;MLYGGRWNTKESFGAVYVSLSKAVLKAEIVRRMEFTGVTESMYFPRKIVEVRIELSRVVDFRKAEECKKWGLKRADLESDNLKPCQEAAKKVRNAGYEGVVYPSRTGGGDNIAIFTDRLQKHSSVKAAETWTARTLEEID
;
A
#
# COMPACT_ATOMS: atom_id res chain seq x y z
N MET A 1 -11.91 9.56 9.99
CA MET A 1 -12.34 9.42 8.58
C MET A 1 -11.53 8.31 7.90
N LEU A 2 -12.23 7.41 7.20
CA LEU A 2 -11.58 6.31 6.47
C LEU A 2 -11.54 6.64 4.98
N TYR A 3 -10.37 6.47 4.38
CA TYR A 3 -10.18 6.67 2.95
C TYR A 3 -10.15 5.33 2.23
N GLY A 4 -10.74 5.27 1.04
CA GLY A 4 -10.68 4.10 0.18
C GLY A 4 -9.38 4.04 -0.62
N GLY A 5 -8.98 2.83 -0.96
CA GLY A 5 -7.82 2.56 -1.79
C GLY A 5 -7.97 1.22 -2.50
N ARG A 6 -6.86 0.71 -3.05
CA ARG A 6 -6.90 -0.55 -3.81
C ARG A 6 -7.45 -1.72 -2.99
N TRP A 7 -7.17 -1.74 -1.70
CA TRP A 7 -7.49 -2.87 -0.84
C TRP A 7 -8.58 -2.59 0.20
N ASN A 8 -9.14 -1.39 0.23
CA ASN A 8 -10.24 -1.07 1.14
C ASN A 8 -11.21 -0.09 0.51
N THR A 9 -12.51 -0.32 0.73
CA THR A 9 -13.53 0.63 0.33
C THR A 9 -13.60 1.77 1.34
N LYS A 10 -14.02 2.94 0.87
CA LYS A 10 -14.23 4.11 1.73
C LYS A 10 -15.21 3.76 2.86
N GLU A 11 -14.87 4.16 4.08
CA GLU A 11 -15.70 3.97 5.28
C GLU A 11 -15.92 2.51 5.72
N SER A 12 -15.24 1.53 5.10
CA SER A 12 -15.38 0.12 5.49
C SER A 12 -14.42 -0.26 6.63
N PHE A 13 -13.13 -0.19 6.39
CA PHE A 13 -12.06 -0.42 7.37
C PHE A 13 -10.82 0.36 6.96
N GLY A 14 -9.98 0.66 7.94
CA GLY A 14 -8.74 1.40 7.68
C GLY A 14 -7.64 0.50 7.16
N ALA A 15 -6.87 1.02 6.22
CA ALA A 15 -5.65 0.38 5.73
C ALA A 15 -4.55 1.42 5.64
N VAL A 16 -3.35 1.03 6.04
CA VAL A 16 -2.14 1.84 5.89
C VAL A 16 -1.36 1.28 4.70
N TYR A 17 -1.06 2.14 3.75
CA TYR A 17 -0.34 1.78 2.52
C TYR A 17 1.11 2.23 2.65
N VAL A 18 2.04 1.30 2.49
CA VAL A 18 3.47 1.55 2.64
C VAL A 18 4.22 1.03 1.42
N SER A 19 5.10 1.86 0.89
CA SER A 19 6.06 1.43 -0.15
C SER A 19 7.23 0.75 0.52
N LEU A 20 7.66 -0.40 -0.01
CA LEU A 20 8.72 -1.19 0.62
C LEU A 20 10.14 -0.73 0.29
N SER A 21 10.27 0.34 -0.51
CA SER A 21 11.56 1.00 -0.76
C SER A 21 11.34 2.47 -1.09
N LYS A 22 12.39 3.27 -0.94
CA LYS A 22 12.35 4.69 -1.34
C LYS A 22 12.13 4.85 -2.84
N ALA A 23 12.72 3.96 -3.64
CA ALA A 23 12.53 3.97 -5.09
C ALA A 23 11.06 3.78 -5.47
N VAL A 24 10.35 2.85 -4.82
CA VAL A 24 8.92 2.63 -5.05
C VAL A 24 8.12 3.84 -4.60
N LEU A 25 8.43 4.41 -3.44
CA LEU A 25 7.75 5.60 -2.94
C LEU A 25 7.84 6.76 -3.94
N LYS A 26 9.05 7.02 -4.45
CA LYS A 26 9.27 8.07 -5.45
C LYS A 26 8.45 7.82 -6.71
N ALA A 27 8.46 6.58 -7.22
CA ALA A 27 7.72 6.21 -8.42
C ALA A 27 6.21 6.35 -8.22
N GLU A 28 5.69 5.98 -7.05
CA GLU A 28 4.28 6.14 -6.70
C GLU A 28 3.89 7.62 -6.61
N ILE A 29 4.75 8.46 -6.07
CA ILE A 29 4.53 9.91 -6.00
C ILE A 29 4.49 10.51 -7.41
N VAL A 30 5.44 10.16 -8.26
CA VAL A 30 5.47 10.63 -9.66
C VAL A 30 4.17 10.25 -10.36
N ARG A 31 3.76 9.00 -10.22
CA ARG A 31 2.53 8.51 -10.83
C ARG A 31 1.30 9.29 -10.33
N ARG A 32 1.24 9.58 -9.04
CA ARG A 32 0.14 10.37 -8.46
C ARG A 32 0.14 11.80 -8.99
N MET A 33 1.30 12.42 -9.10
CA MET A 33 1.41 13.78 -9.68
C MET A 33 0.92 13.80 -11.12
N GLU A 34 1.32 12.83 -11.93
CA GLU A 34 0.89 12.72 -13.33
C GLU A 34 -0.62 12.51 -13.43
N PHE A 35 -1.17 11.62 -12.61
CA PHE A 35 -2.60 11.32 -12.62
C PHE A 35 -3.45 12.51 -12.19
N THR A 36 -3.01 13.28 -11.19
CA THR A 36 -3.76 14.42 -10.65
C THR A 36 -3.44 15.75 -11.32
N GLY A 37 -2.40 15.80 -12.15
CA GLY A 37 -1.96 17.04 -12.79
C GLY A 37 -1.27 18.01 -11.84
N VAL A 38 -0.85 17.53 -10.66
CA VAL A 38 -0.17 18.35 -9.66
C VAL A 38 1.32 18.38 -9.96
N THR A 39 1.92 19.57 -9.94
CA THR A 39 3.36 19.73 -10.15
C THR A 39 4.15 19.43 -8.89
N GLU A 40 5.46 19.24 -9.00
CA GLU A 40 6.33 18.99 -7.86
C GLU A 40 6.22 20.10 -6.82
N SER A 41 6.25 21.36 -7.24
CA SER A 41 6.14 22.50 -6.31
C SER A 41 4.78 22.58 -5.59
N MET A 42 3.74 22.01 -6.18
CA MET A 42 2.41 21.95 -5.56
C MET A 42 2.27 20.76 -4.63
N TYR A 43 2.96 19.66 -4.93
CA TYR A 43 2.90 18.44 -4.13
C TYR A 43 3.74 18.55 -2.85
N PHE A 44 4.96 19.09 -2.96
CA PHE A 44 5.87 19.26 -1.84
C PHE A 44 5.71 20.64 -1.17
N PRO A 45 6.08 20.83 0.10
CA PRO A 45 6.76 19.82 0.96
C PRO A 45 5.82 18.74 1.47
N ARG A 46 6.38 17.56 1.75
CA ARG A 46 5.66 16.43 2.32
C ARG A 46 6.46 15.82 3.46
N LYS A 47 5.74 15.42 4.48
CA LYS A 47 6.32 14.67 5.59
C LYS A 47 6.50 13.21 5.14
N ILE A 48 7.72 12.73 5.23
CA ILE A 48 8.06 11.34 4.93
C ILE A 48 8.25 10.60 6.25
N VAL A 49 7.58 9.48 6.39
CA VAL A 49 7.68 8.66 7.59
C VAL A 49 8.23 7.30 7.20
N GLU A 50 9.36 6.94 7.79
CA GLU A 50 9.89 5.59 7.70
C GLU A 50 9.25 4.78 8.82
N VAL A 51 8.68 3.62 8.47
CA VAL A 51 8.03 2.75 9.45
C VAL A 51 8.75 1.41 9.54
N ARG A 52 8.87 0.92 10.76
CA ARG A 52 9.33 -0.45 11.03
C ARG A 52 8.11 -1.33 11.18
N ILE A 53 8.06 -2.38 10.37
CA ILE A 53 6.91 -3.28 10.29
C ILE A 53 7.34 -4.68 10.70
N GLU A 54 6.63 -5.25 11.67
CA GLU A 54 6.78 -6.65 12.07
C GLU A 54 5.40 -7.29 12.05
N LEU A 55 5.14 -8.15 11.07
CA LEU A 55 3.85 -8.81 10.90
C LEU A 55 4.04 -10.33 10.83
N SER A 56 3.05 -11.06 11.35
CA SER A 56 3.08 -12.53 11.41
C SER A 56 2.31 -13.18 10.27
N ARG A 57 1.21 -12.57 9.84
CA ARG A 57 0.28 -13.17 8.88
C ARG A 57 -0.05 -12.18 7.75
N VAL A 58 0.62 -12.35 6.64
CA VAL A 58 0.46 -11.51 5.45
C VAL A 58 0.25 -12.39 4.22
N VAL A 59 -0.67 -12.02 3.35
CA VAL A 59 -0.86 -12.68 2.06
C VAL A 59 0.05 -12.02 1.03
N ASP A 60 0.76 -12.81 0.27
CA ASP A 60 1.71 -12.34 -0.73
C ASP A 60 1.11 -12.43 -2.14
N PHE A 61 0.53 -11.36 -2.60
CA PHE A 61 -0.06 -11.26 -3.94
C PHE A 61 0.97 -11.05 -5.06
N ARG A 62 2.26 -11.14 -4.75
CA ARG A 62 3.30 -11.23 -5.79
C ARG A 62 3.30 -12.64 -6.41
N LYS A 63 2.72 -13.62 -5.70
CA LYS A 63 2.65 -15.01 -6.13
C LYS A 63 1.33 -15.29 -6.84
N ALA A 64 1.39 -15.87 -8.04
CA ALA A 64 0.21 -16.16 -8.84
C ALA A 64 -0.76 -17.13 -8.14
N GLU A 65 -0.25 -18.14 -7.45
CA GLU A 65 -1.09 -19.08 -6.72
C GLU A 65 -1.84 -18.44 -5.56
N GLU A 66 -1.27 -17.44 -4.90
CA GLU A 66 -1.96 -16.70 -3.85
C GLU A 66 -3.07 -15.83 -4.45
N CYS A 67 -2.82 -15.19 -5.56
CA CYS A 67 -3.86 -14.43 -6.28
C CYS A 67 -5.04 -15.33 -6.60
N LYS A 68 -4.76 -16.49 -7.20
CA LYS A 68 -5.80 -17.46 -7.59
C LYS A 68 -6.61 -17.95 -6.40
N LYS A 69 -5.95 -18.24 -5.28
CA LYS A 69 -6.60 -18.69 -4.04
C LYS A 69 -7.66 -17.70 -3.55
N TRP A 70 -7.41 -16.40 -3.71
CA TRP A 70 -8.29 -15.36 -3.23
C TRP A 70 -9.18 -14.74 -4.33
N GLY A 71 -9.22 -15.36 -5.50
CA GLY A 71 -10.10 -14.93 -6.59
C GLY A 71 -9.57 -13.78 -7.42
N LEU A 72 -8.26 -13.53 -7.41
CA LEU A 72 -7.63 -12.48 -8.19
C LEU A 72 -6.92 -13.03 -9.42
N LYS A 73 -6.96 -12.24 -10.48
CA LYS A 73 -6.12 -12.40 -11.66
C LYS A 73 -4.97 -11.41 -11.57
N ARG A 74 -3.83 -11.72 -12.18
CA ARG A 74 -2.69 -10.80 -12.22
C ARG A 74 -3.08 -9.42 -12.75
N ALA A 75 -3.91 -9.37 -13.78
CA ALA A 75 -4.38 -8.13 -14.38
C ALA A 75 -5.18 -7.25 -13.39
N ASP A 76 -5.83 -7.84 -12.40
CA ASP A 76 -6.60 -7.11 -11.39
C ASP A 76 -5.70 -6.20 -10.54
N LEU A 77 -4.44 -6.60 -10.33
CA LEU A 77 -3.47 -5.82 -9.54
C LEU A 77 -3.05 -4.53 -10.23
N GLU A 78 -3.22 -4.46 -11.54
CA GLU A 78 -2.84 -3.31 -12.36
C GLU A 78 -4.02 -2.53 -12.90
N SER A 79 -5.24 -3.02 -12.68
CA SER A 79 -6.47 -2.40 -13.17
C SER A 79 -6.86 -1.15 -12.38
N ASP A 80 -7.48 -0.20 -13.07
CA ASP A 80 -8.11 0.96 -12.42
C ASP A 80 -9.43 0.58 -11.75
N ASN A 81 -10.00 -0.58 -12.08
CA ASN A 81 -11.13 -1.12 -11.37
C ASN A 81 -10.65 -1.80 -10.09
N LEU A 82 -10.85 -1.14 -8.96
CA LEU A 82 -10.37 -1.59 -7.66
C LEU A 82 -11.24 -2.66 -7.00
N LYS A 83 -12.42 -2.90 -7.53
CA LYS A 83 -13.40 -3.80 -6.91
C LYS A 83 -12.88 -5.22 -6.65
N PRO A 84 -12.22 -5.91 -7.61
CA PRO A 84 -11.68 -7.24 -7.35
C PRO A 84 -10.68 -7.26 -6.20
N CYS A 85 -9.78 -6.30 -6.13
CA CYS A 85 -8.80 -6.20 -5.04
C CYS A 85 -9.47 -5.91 -3.71
N GLN A 86 -10.45 -5.03 -3.68
CA GLN A 86 -11.19 -4.70 -2.46
C GLN A 86 -11.98 -5.89 -1.93
N GLU A 87 -12.58 -6.69 -2.80
CA GLU A 87 -13.29 -7.91 -2.40
C GLU A 87 -12.33 -8.97 -1.87
N ALA A 88 -11.18 -9.17 -2.52
CA ALA A 88 -10.15 -10.08 -2.06
C ALA A 88 -9.61 -9.67 -0.70
N ALA A 89 -9.32 -8.38 -0.50
CA ALA A 89 -8.83 -7.85 0.76
C ALA A 89 -9.83 -8.07 1.90
N LYS A 90 -11.11 -7.91 1.63
CA LYS A 90 -12.16 -8.16 2.61
C LYS A 90 -12.14 -9.62 3.10
N LYS A 91 -11.99 -10.56 2.18
CA LYS A 91 -11.87 -11.99 2.51
C LYS A 91 -10.60 -12.29 3.30
N VAL A 92 -9.46 -11.73 2.88
CA VAL A 92 -8.16 -11.87 3.55
C VAL A 92 -8.25 -11.34 4.98
N ARG A 93 -8.77 -10.14 5.15
CA ARG A 93 -8.97 -9.52 6.45
C ARG A 93 -9.89 -10.34 7.35
N ASN A 94 -11.01 -10.81 6.81
CA ASN A 94 -11.97 -11.63 7.56
C ASN A 94 -11.38 -12.98 7.97
N ALA A 95 -10.39 -13.49 7.23
CA ALA A 95 -9.66 -14.72 7.58
C ALA A 95 -8.58 -14.49 8.65
N GLY A 96 -8.41 -13.26 9.14
CA GLY A 96 -7.50 -12.94 10.22
C GLY A 96 -6.09 -12.54 9.80
N TYR A 97 -5.87 -12.25 8.54
CA TYR A 97 -4.58 -11.75 8.07
C TYR A 97 -4.43 -10.26 8.36
N GLU A 98 -3.18 -9.84 8.53
CA GLU A 98 -2.84 -8.48 8.93
C GLU A 98 -2.65 -7.52 7.76
N GLY A 99 -2.44 -8.06 6.58
CA GLY A 99 -2.23 -7.25 5.40
C GLY A 99 -1.91 -8.06 4.16
N VAL A 100 -1.63 -7.34 3.08
CA VAL A 100 -1.28 -7.93 1.78
C VAL A 100 -0.05 -7.22 1.22
N VAL A 101 0.89 -8.00 0.68
CA VAL A 101 2.03 -7.51 -0.10
C VAL A 101 1.68 -7.65 -1.57
N TYR A 102 1.96 -6.66 -2.36
CA TYR A 102 1.60 -6.66 -3.77
C TYR A 102 2.58 -5.83 -4.60
N PRO A 103 2.75 -6.14 -5.89
CA PRO A 103 3.67 -5.37 -6.73
C PRO A 103 3.16 -3.95 -6.98
N SER A 104 4.08 -3.01 -7.01
CA SER A 104 3.77 -1.65 -7.43
C SER A 104 3.43 -1.63 -8.92
N ARG A 105 2.41 -0.86 -9.28
CA ARG A 105 2.05 -0.65 -10.70
C ARG A 105 3.17 0.06 -11.48
N THR A 106 4.09 0.71 -10.78
CA THR A 106 5.24 1.38 -11.39
C THR A 106 6.33 0.41 -11.84
N GLY A 107 6.26 -0.86 -11.41
CA GLY A 107 7.19 -1.90 -11.81
C GLY A 107 8.52 -1.92 -11.06
N GLY A 108 8.72 -1.00 -10.11
CA GLY A 108 10.02 -0.84 -9.44
C GLY A 108 10.16 -1.56 -8.11
N GLY A 109 9.20 -2.38 -7.73
CA GLY A 109 9.21 -3.09 -6.45
C GLY A 109 7.81 -3.27 -5.89
N ASP A 110 7.70 -3.34 -4.58
CA ASP A 110 6.48 -3.79 -3.92
C ASP A 110 5.95 -2.78 -2.90
N ASN A 111 4.66 -2.94 -2.60
CA ASN A 111 3.94 -2.21 -1.58
C ASN A 111 3.31 -3.19 -0.59
N ILE A 112 2.94 -2.71 0.58
CA ILE A 112 2.14 -3.45 1.55
C ILE A 112 0.96 -2.60 1.98
N ALA A 113 -0.22 -3.23 2.08
CA ALA A 113 -1.40 -2.65 2.70
C ALA A 113 -1.62 -3.37 4.03
N ILE A 114 -1.69 -2.62 5.12
CA ILE A 114 -1.78 -3.15 6.48
C ILE A 114 -3.16 -2.85 7.04
N PHE A 115 -3.86 -3.90 7.50
CA PHE A 115 -5.16 -3.77 8.15
C PHE A 115 -4.92 -3.55 9.64
N THR A 116 -4.90 -2.30 10.06
CA THR A 116 -4.46 -1.91 11.41
C THR A 116 -5.33 -2.47 12.53
N ASP A 117 -6.58 -2.80 12.25
CA ASP A 117 -7.49 -3.43 13.21
C ASP A 117 -7.34 -4.96 13.31
N ARG A 118 -6.39 -5.55 12.56
CA ARG A 118 -6.13 -7.00 12.55
C ARG A 118 -4.73 -7.37 13.03
N LEU A 119 -3.99 -6.43 13.59
CA LEU A 119 -2.64 -6.70 14.08
C LEU A 119 -2.65 -7.76 15.19
N GLN A 120 -1.77 -8.75 15.07
CA GLN A 120 -1.57 -9.78 16.04
C GLN A 120 -0.84 -9.24 17.28
N LYS A 121 -0.89 -9.98 18.40
CA LYS A 121 -0.33 -9.55 19.68
C LYS A 121 1.14 -9.10 19.60
N HIS A 122 1.95 -9.79 18.82
CA HIS A 122 3.38 -9.48 18.69
C HIS A 122 3.72 -8.69 17.44
N SER A 123 2.73 -8.30 16.67
CA SER A 123 2.92 -7.50 15.45
C SER A 123 2.93 -6.02 15.79
N SER A 124 3.69 -5.25 15.01
CA SER A 124 3.79 -3.82 15.22
C SER A 124 4.06 -3.06 13.95
N VAL A 125 3.58 -1.82 13.92
CA VAL A 125 3.88 -0.82 12.89
C VAL A 125 4.28 0.44 13.66
N LYS A 126 5.55 0.80 13.61
CA LYS A 126 6.10 1.93 14.39
C LYS A 126 6.88 2.88 13.51
N ALA A 127 6.70 4.18 13.72
CA ALA A 127 7.53 5.19 13.08
C ALA A 127 8.97 5.06 13.58
N ALA A 128 9.92 4.93 12.65
CA ALA A 128 11.36 4.89 12.95
C ALA A 128 11.98 6.28 12.78
N GLU A 129 11.81 6.87 11.60
CA GLU A 129 12.31 8.21 11.30
C GLU A 129 11.25 9.02 10.58
N THR A 130 11.32 10.34 10.75
CA THR A 130 10.41 11.26 10.08
C THR A 130 11.21 12.48 9.64
N TRP A 131 11.01 12.90 8.39
CA TRP A 131 11.62 14.13 7.88
C TRP A 131 10.68 14.81 6.89
N THR A 132 10.96 16.04 6.55
CA THR A 132 10.21 16.77 5.53
C THR A 132 11.02 16.78 4.23
N ALA A 133 10.44 16.23 3.17
CA ALA A 133 10.99 16.32 1.83
C ALA A 133 10.37 17.53 1.13
N ARG A 134 11.21 18.37 0.54
CA ARG A 134 10.79 19.56 -0.21
C ARG A 134 10.82 19.33 -1.70
N THR A 135 11.54 18.31 -2.13
CA THR A 135 11.63 17.88 -3.51
C THR A 135 11.63 16.36 -3.59
N LEU A 136 11.38 15.83 -4.79
CA LEU A 136 11.42 14.40 -5.02
C LEU A 136 12.81 13.81 -4.72
N GLU A 137 13.87 14.55 -5.00
CA GLU A 137 15.25 14.10 -4.73
C GLU A 137 15.54 13.91 -3.23
N GLU A 138 14.88 14.63 -2.36
CA GLU A 138 15.08 14.52 -0.91
C GLU A 138 14.48 13.24 -0.30
N ILE A 139 13.82 12.42 -1.09
CA ILE A 139 13.30 11.13 -0.65
C ILE A 139 14.39 10.04 -0.64
N ASP A 140 15.48 10.26 -1.28
CA ASP A 140 16.62 9.31 -1.32
C ASP A 140 17.34 9.14 0.01
#